data_c14845575980b7a2653064502fb8d42d
#
_entry.id   c14845575980b7a2653064502fb8d42d
#
_cell.length_a   1.000
_cell.length_b   1.000
_cell.length_c   1.000
_cell.angle_alpha   90.00
_cell.angle_beta   90.00
_cell.angle_gamma   90.00
#
_symmetry.space_group_name_H-M   'P 1'
#
loop_
_entity.id
_entity.type
_entity.pdbx_description
1 polymer ?
#
loop_
_entity_poly.entity_id
_entity_poly.type
_entity_poly.pdbx_seq_one_letter_code
_entity_poly.pdbx_strand_id
1 'polypeptide(L)'
;IQELLAQKMTMTLDERVINFSQESKSTMTTLRSVIRKKERFPRDTFEELKSAFPCIIAGIRDYAEYIPLDSDIFDLIIIDEASQVSIAQALPALFRGKKILVLGDKKQFSNVKSAQARSHTNATYMKNLETEFRKKIGDDPGQLTRMKKFNIKSSILDFFEYVANCRITLLKHFRGYRENISYSSRYFYDNALQAIRLRTIPIDEVICFTQVDHDGMIEPVPNTNEPEYRFILTGLNVLLEEPNPPSVGIISPFRNQVSFISQQLLKEKNVDEMYDRLSLKIMTFDTCQGEERDYIFYSMVGHQSRDKLSSIFLKSLDGYDLEEGGVIRAQRLNVGFSRSKETMHFVHSKPLDEYSGTIRDALFHYQHQLENAETLPDIEELDPNSPMEAKVLNW
;
A
#
# COMPACT_ATOMS: atom_id res chain seq x y z
N ILE A 1 1.13 10.11 -30.37
CA ILE A 1 -0.19 9.44 -30.24
C ILE A 1 -0.75 9.58 -28.82
N GLN A 2 0.03 9.30 -27.78
CA GLN A 2 -0.43 9.42 -26.38
C GLN A 2 -0.84 10.85 -26.03
N GLU A 3 -0.05 11.84 -26.43
CA GLU A 3 -0.34 13.26 -26.19
C GLU A 3 -1.62 13.72 -26.92
N LEU A 4 -1.81 13.31 -28.17
CA LEU A 4 -3.05 13.60 -28.93
C LEU A 4 -4.27 12.94 -28.30
N LEU A 5 -4.14 11.71 -27.76
CA LEU A 5 -5.22 11.05 -27.05
C LEU A 5 -5.55 11.78 -25.75
N ALA A 6 -4.54 12.18 -24.97
CA ALA A 6 -4.72 12.95 -23.75
C ALA A 6 -5.41 14.29 -24.03
N GLN A 7 -4.97 15.05 -25.03
CA GLN A 7 -5.60 16.29 -25.44
C GLN A 7 -7.05 16.09 -25.88
N LYS A 8 -7.34 15.07 -26.70
CA LYS A 8 -8.69 14.74 -27.10
C LYS A 8 -9.60 14.37 -25.94
N MET A 9 -9.08 13.59 -24.98
CA MET A 9 -9.82 13.24 -23.78
C MET A 9 -10.13 14.48 -22.93
N THR A 10 -9.14 15.35 -22.72
CA THR A 10 -9.31 16.60 -21.98
C THR A 10 -10.37 17.48 -22.61
N MET A 11 -10.28 17.73 -23.92
CA MET A 11 -11.28 18.52 -24.65
C MET A 11 -12.70 17.94 -24.54
N THR A 12 -12.82 16.61 -24.67
CA THR A 12 -14.13 15.95 -24.54
C THR A 12 -14.70 16.07 -23.14
N LEU A 13 -13.87 15.99 -22.10
CA LEU A 13 -14.29 16.15 -20.71
C LEU A 13 -14.69 17.60 -20.43
N ASP A 14 -13.90 18.57 -20.87
CA ASP A 14 -14.20 20.00 -20.74
C ASP A 14 -15.53 20.37 -21.40
N GLU A 15 -15.78 19.91 -22.63
CA GLU A 15 -17.04 20.12 -23.31
C GLU A 15 -18.23 19.54 -22.52
N ARG A 16 -18.10 18.32 -21.97
CA ARG A 16 -19.13 17.69 -21.15
C ARG A 16 -19.43 18.47 -19.89
N VAL A 17 -18.38 18.91 -19.17
CA VAL A 17 -18.53 19.70 -17.94
C VAL A 17 -19.15 21.07 -18.23
N ILE A 18 -18.73 21.74 -19.30
CA ILE A 18 -19.27 23.03 -19.71
C ILE A 18 -20.77 22.89 -20.06
N ASN A 19 -21.12 21.91 -20.89
CA ASN A 19 -22.52 21.67 -21.28
C ASN A 19 -23.36 21.33 -20.02
N PHE A 20 -22.88 20.48 -19.14
CA PHE A 20 -23.57 20.16 -17.89
C PHE A 20 -23.79 21.42 -17.04
N SER A 21 -22.78 22.27 -16.89
CA SER A 21 -22.87 23.51 -16.11
C SER A 21 -23.86 24.52 -16.68
N GLN A 22 -24.03 24.55 -17.99
CA GLN A 22 -24.94 25.47 -18.69
C GLN A 22 -26.39 24.95 -18.77
N GLU A 23 -26.52 23.65 -19.07
CA GLU A 23 -27.84 23.05 -19.38
C GLU A 23 -28.52 22.46 -18.12
N SER A 24 -27.74 22.04 -17.12
CA SER A 24 -28.24 21.31 -15.96
C SER A 24 -28.11 22.06 -14.61
N LYS A 25 -28.48 23.37 -14.60
CA LYS A 25 -28.40 24.20 -13.39
C LYS A 25 -29.17 23.62 -12.19
N SER A 26 -30.34 23.02 -12.43
CA SER A 26 -31.15 22.35 -11.39
C SER A 26 -30.41 21.14 -10.81
N THR A 27 -29.79 20.33 -11.66
CA THR A 27 -29.00 19.16 -11.27
C THR A 27 -27.75 19.55 -10.49
N MET A 28 -27.09 20.64 -10.86
CA MET A 28 -25.97 21.21 -10.10
C MET A 28 -26.40 21.63 -8.66
N THR A 29 -27.58 22.23 -8.55
CA THR A 29 -28.13 22.62 -7.24
C THR A 29 -28.45 21.38 -6.39
N THR A 30 -29.08 20.39 -7.02
CA THR A 30 -29.37 19.08 -6.37
C THR A 30 -28.09 18.40 -5.94
N LEU A 31 -27.08 18.34 -6.81
CA LEU A 31 -25.75 17.76 -6.52
C LEU A 31 -25.12 18.40 -5.27
N ARG A 32 -25.09 19.75 -5.21
CA ARG A 32 -24.57 20.46 -4.05
C ARG A 32 -25.36 20.16 -2.78
N SER A 33 -26.69 20.05 -2.88
CA SER A 33 -27.56 19.71 -1.75
C SER A 33 -27.29 18.29 -1.25
N VAL A 34 -27.23 17.32 -2.15
CA VAL A 34 -26.96 15.90 -1.85
C VAL A 34 -25.61 15.72 -1.17
N ILE A 35 -24.56 16.35 -1.72
CA ILE A 35 -23.20 16.30 -1.11
C ILE A 35 -23.22 16.95 0.28
N ARG A 36 -23.84 18.12 0.42
CA ARG A 36 -23.91 18.86 1.70
C ARG A 36 -24.67 18.09 2.78
N LYS A 37 -25.78 17.46 2.41
CA LYS A 37 -26.66 16.72 3.32
C LYS A 37 -26.22 15.25 3.49
N LYS A 38 -25.27 14.77 2.71
CA LYS A 38 -24.85 13.38 2.65
C LYS A 38 -26.02 12.41 2.38
N GLU A 39 -26.87 12.77 1.44
CA GLU A 39 -28.03 11.97 1.02
C GLU A 39 -27.65 11.13 -0.23
N ARG A 40 -28.47 10.11 -0.52
CA ARG A 40 -28.33 9.33 -1.76
C ARG A 40 -28.75 10.16 -2.96
N PHE A 41 -28.01 10.04 -4.06
CA PHE A 41 -28.37 10.70 -5.32
C PHE A 41 -29.71 10.17 -5.82
N PRO A 42 -30.67 11.06 -6.18
CA PRO A 42 -31.85 10.67 -6.94
C PRO A 42 -31.42 10.07 -8.30
N ARG A 43 -32.18 9.08 -8.77
CA ARG A 43 -31.80 8.33 -9.98
C ARG A 43 -31.63 9.22 -11.20
N ASP A 44 -32.59 10.09 -11.47
CA ASP A 44 -32.56 10.96 -12.63
C ASP A 44 -31.38 11.93 -12.58
N THR A 45 -31.13 12.52 -11.41
CA THR A 45 -29.96 13.39 -11.18
C THR A 45 -28.64 12.63 -11.37
N PHE A 46 -28.60 11.37 -10.99
CA PHE A 46 -27.41 10.55 -11.13
C PHE A 46 -27.09 10.22 -12.59
N GLU A 47 -28.10 9.94 -13.43
CA GLU A 47 -27.89 9.70 -14.87
C GLU A 47 -27.36 10.96 -15.59
N GLU A 48 -27.89 12.14 -15.25
CA GLU A 48 -27.36 13.40 -15.78
C GLU A 48 -25.92 13.64 -15.31
N LEU A 49 -25.63 13.39 -14.02
CA LEU A 49 -24.28 13.50 -13.45
C LEU A 49 -23.30 12.58 -14.17
N LYS A 50 -23.68 11.33 -14.43
CA LYS A 50 -22.86 10.33 -15.11
C LYS A 50 -22.51 10.73 -16.55
N SER A 51 -23.40 11.43 -17.23
CA SER A 51 -23.15 11.93 -18.59
C SER A 51 -22.02 12.97 -18.61
N ALA A 52 -21.96 13.83 -17.62
CA ALA A 52 -20.92 14.86 -17.47
C ALA A 52 -19.62 14.30 -16.88
N PHE A 53 -19.75 13.41 -15.88
CA PHE A 53 -18.64 12.82 -15.15
C PHE A 53 -18.62 11.30 -15.38
N PRO A 54 -17.96 10.82 -16.45
CA PRO A 54 -17.96 9.39 -16.80
C PRO A 54 -17.13 8.53 -15.85
N CYS A 55 -16.32 9.13 -15.01
CA CYS A 55 -15.52 8.45 -13.99
C CYS A 55 -15.85 8.99 -12.60
N ILE A 56 -16.18 8.09 -11.67
CA ILE A 56 -16.50 8.41 -10.29
C ILE A 56 -15.56 7.61 -9.39
N ILE A 57 -14.81 8.30 -8.53
CA ILE A 57 -13.94 7.70 -7.52
C ILE A 57 -14.60 7.90 -6.16
N ALA A 58 -14.80 6.82 -5.44
CA ALA A 58 -15.41 6.86 -4.12
C ALA A 58 -14.87 5.75 -3.21
N GLY A 59 -14.86 6.01 -1.91
CA GLY A 59 -14.65 4.96 -0.93
C GLY A 59 -15.78 3.92 -1.00
N ILE A 60 -15.48 2.65 -0.69
CA ILE A 60 -16.45 1.56 -0.84
C ILE A 60 -17.74 1.77 -0.04
N ARG A 61 -17.62 2.42 1.12
CA ARG A 61 -18.76 2.79 1.94
C ARG A 61 -19.59 3.88 1.28
N ASP A 62 -18.94 4.95 0.84
CA ASP A 62 -19.61 6.09 0.22
C ASP A 62 -20.30 5.68 -1.09
N TYR A 63 -19.62 4.82 -1.86
CA TYR A 63 -20.19 4.21 -3.06
C TYR A 63 -21.49 3.44 -2.76
N ALA A 64 -21.49 2.62 -1.69
CA ALA A 64 -22.68 1.85 -1.30
C ALA A 64 -23.81 2.74 -0.78
N GLU A 65 -23.46 3.84 -0.09
CA GLU A 65 -24.40 4.73 0.59
C GLU A 65 -25.03 5.76 -0.34
N TYR A 66 -24.23 6.39 -1.22
CA TYR A 66 -24.68 7.54 -2.02
C TYR A 66 -25.07 7.21 -3.45
N ILE A 67 -24.49 6.19 -4.08
CA ILE A 67 -24.84 5.81 -5.44
C ILE A 67 -26.15 5.04 -5.48
N PRO A 68 -27.08 5.29 -6.44
CA PRO A 68 -28.32 4.53 -6.59
C PRO A 68 -28.07 3.02 -6.68
N LEU A 69 -28.94 2.21 -6.09
CA LEU A 69 -28.85 0.77 -6.13
C LEU A 69 -29.64 0.22 -7.33
N ASP A 70 -29.03 0.34 -8.49
CA ASP A 70 -29.57 -0.17 -9.76
C ASP A 70 -28.55 -1.10 -10.40
N SER A 71 -29.00 -2.12 -11.11
CA SER A 71 -28.12 -3.02 -11.84
C SER A 71 -27.53 -2.33 -13.07
N ASP A 72 -26.28 -2.69 -13.36
CA ASP A 72 -25.59 -2.37 -14.61
C ASP A 72 -25.50 -0.86 -14.96
N ILE A 73 -25.52 0.00 -13.94
CA ILE A 73 -25.44 1.46 -14.15
C ILE A 73 -24.03 1.94 -14.56
N PHE A 74 -23.01 1.14 -14.35
CA PHE A 74 -21.65 1.41 -14.82
C PHE A 74 -21.19 0.37 -15.83
N ASP A 75 -20.49 0.79 -16.87
CA ASP A 75 -19.90 -0.13 -17.83
C ASP A 75 -18.74 -0.92 -17.25
N LEU A 76 -17.98 -0.32 -16.33
CA LEU A 76 -16.85 -0.91 -15.64
C LEU A 76 -16.79 -0.44 -14.19
N ILE A 77 -16.66 -1.38 -13.27
CA ILE A 77 -16.28 -1.14 -11.87
C ILE A 77 -14.86 -1.60 -11.68
N ILE A 78 -14.03 -0.72 -11.10
CA ILE A 78 -12.66 -1.06 -10.70
C ILE A 78 -12.62 -1.05 -9.17
N ILE A 79 -12.21 -2.16 -8.58
CA ILE A 79 -12.00 -2.30 -7.14
C ILE A 79 -10.50 -2.41 -6.90
N ASP A 80 -9.93 -1.33 -6.37
CA ASP A 80 -8.51 -1.29 -6.00
C ASP A 80 -8.32 -1.73 -4.54
N GLU A 81 -7.09 -2.16 -4.18
CA GLU A 81 -6.75 -2.71 -2.87
C GLU A 81 -7.72 -3.83 -2.42
N ALA A 82 -8.13 -4.67 -3.37
CA ALA A 82 -9.19 -5.66 -3.20
C ALA A 82 -8.86 -6.75 -2.17
N SER A 83 -7.60 -6.95 -1.82
CA SER A 83 -7.19 -7.82 -0.72
C SER A 83 -7.72 -7.35 0.64
N GLN A 84 -8.01 -6.04 0.78
CA GLN A 84 -8.52 -5.43 2.00
C GLN A 84 -10.05 -5.34 2.05
N VAL A 85 -10.73 -5.63 0.96
CA VAL A 85 -12.20 -5.49 0.83
C VAL A 85 -12.85 -6.85 0.99
N SER A 86 -13.79 -6.98 1.93
CA SER A 86 -14.58 -8.21 2.08
C SER A 86 -15.58 -8.36 0.94
N ILE A 87 -15.99 -9.61 0.67
CA ILE A 87 -17.02 -9.90 -0.33
C ILE A 87 -18.30 -9.10 -0.06
N ALA A 88 -18.74 -9.04 1.21
CA ALA A 88 -19.96 -8.32 1.60
C ALA A 88 -19.87 -6.81 1.30
N GLN A 89 -18.73 -6.20 1.52
CA GLN A 89 -18.51 -4.78 1.20
C GLN A 89 -18.50 -4.52 -0.32
N ALA A 90 -18.01 -5.48 -1.11
CA ALA A 90 -17.95 -5.35 -2.56
C ALA A 90 -19.28 -5.61 -3.26
N LEU A 91 -20.20 -6.40 -2.67
CA LEU A 91 -21.48 -6.77 -3.30
C LEU A 91 -22.26 -5.58 -3.88
N PRO A 92 -22.42 -4.44 -3.18
CA PRO A 92 -23.12 -3.30 -3.76
C PRO A 92 -22.43 -2.75 -5.02
N ALA A 93 -21.10 -2.83 -5.11
CA ALA A 93 -20.37 -2.42 -6.31
C ALA A 93 -20.58 -3.43 -7.44
N LEU A 94 -20.42 -4.72 -7.15
CA LEU A 94 -20.60 -5.78 -8.14
C LEU A 94 -21.96 -5.72 -8.84
N PHE A 95 -23.02 -5.46 -8.07
CA PHE A 95 -24.39 -5.37 -8.58
C PHE A 95 -24.56 -4.20 -9.60
N ARG A 96 -23.81 -3.13 -9.45
CA ARG A 96 -23.92 -1.91 -10.25
C ARG A 96 -23.10 -1.93 -11.54
N GLY A 97 -22.26 -2.92 -11.77
CA GLY A 97 -21.34 -2.95 -12.90
C GLY A 97 -21.61 -4.03 -13.91
N LYS A 98 -21.54 -3.71 -15.21
CA LYS A 98 -21.58 -4.71 -16.29
C LYS A 98 -20.30 -5.53 -16.34
N LYS A 99 -19.15 -4.90 -16.07
CA LYS A 99 -17.82 -5.53 -16.02
C LYS A 99 -17.14 -5.15 -14.73
N ILE A 100 -16.38 -6.09 -14.18
CA ILE A 100 -15.66 -5.89 -12.93
C ILE A 100 -14.17 -6.14 -13.16
N LEU A 101 -13.34 -5.20 -12.73
CA LEU A 101 -11.91 -5.33 -12.65
C LEU A 101 -11.50 -5.25 -11.17
N VAL A 102 -10.78 -6.26 -10.71
CA VAL A 102 -10.33 -6.35 -9.32
C VAL A 102 -8.81 -6.28 -9.30
N LEU A 103 -8.27 -5.29 -8.60
CA LEU A 103 -6.84 -5.06 -8.44
C LEU A 103 -6.45 -5.30 -6.98
N GLY A 104 -5.36 -6.00 -6.74
CA GLY A 104 -4.91 -6.25 -5.38
C GLY A 104 -3.72 -7.18 -5.32
N ASP A 105 -3.17 -7.31 -4.13
CA ASP A 105 -2.00 -8.12 -3.85
C ASP A 105 -2.19 -8.92 -2.56
N LYS A 106 -2.17 -10.24 -2.66
CA LYS A 106 -2.31 -11.15 -1.50
C LYS A 106 -1.09 -11.17 -0.58
N LYS A 107 0.06 -10.75 -1.09
CA LYS A 107 1.31 -10.67 -0.32
C LYS A 107 1.42 -9.36 0.46
N GLN A 108 0.52 -8.39 0.22
CA GLN A 108 0.29 -7.22 1.04
C GLN A 108 -0.87 -7.46 2.02
N PHE A 109 -1.23 -6.46 2.85
CA PHE A 109 -2.25 -6.67 3.86
C PHE A 109 -3.57 -7.16 3.28
N SER A 110 -4.07 -8.23 3.88
CA SER A 110 -5.41 -8.73 3.66
C SER A 110 -6.41 -8.08 4.63
N ASN A 111 -7.69 -8.37 4.46
CA ASN A 111 -8.77 -7.82 5.29
C ASN A 111 -8.65 -8.20 6.78
N VAL A 112 -7.85 -7.44 7.53
CA VAL A 112 -7.58 -7.67 8.95
C VAL A 112 -8.85 -7.54 9.80
N LYS A 113 -9.80 -6.69 9.38
CA LYS A 113 -11.04 -6.47 10.13
C LYS A 113 -11.94 -7.71 10.14
N SER A 114 -11.89 -8.54 9.13
CA SER A 114 -12.62 -9.80 9.09
C SER A 114 -12.02 -10.87 10.02
N ALA A 115 -10.73 -10.79 10.30
CA ALA A 115 -10.06 -11.64 11.29
C ALA A 115 -10.61 -11.42 12.71
N GLN A 116 -11.18 -10.24 12.98
CA GLN A 116 -11.83 -9.92 14.26
C GLN A 116 -13.26 -10.48 14.36
N ALA A 117 -13.85 -10.96 13.26
CA ALA A 117 -15.15 -11.62 13.30
C ALA A 117 -15.05 -12.90 14.17
N ARG A 118 -15.91 -13.00 15.16
CA ARG A 118 -15.92 -14.15 16.07
C ARG A 118 -16.03 -15.45 15.26
N SER A 119 -15.11 -16.36 15.45
CA SER A 119 -15.02 -17.63 14.72
C SER A 119 -16.34 -18.44 14.81
N HIS A 120 -17.02 -18.38 15.95
CA HIS A 120 -18.33 -19.03 16.16
C HIS A 120 -19.41 -18.48 15.22
N THR A 121 -19.51 -17.16 15.04
CA THR A 121 -20.51 -16.55 14.14
C THR A 121 -20.24 -16.95 12.68
N ASN A 122 -18.97 -16.96 12.28
CA ASN A 122 -18.59 -17.40 10.94
C ASN A 122 -18.89 -18.89 10.72
N ALA A 123 -18.59 -19.75 11.69
CA ALA A 123 -18.89 -21.18 11.62
C ALA A 123 -20.40 -21.45 11.48
N THR A 124 -21.23 -20.75 12.25
CA THR A 124 -22.69 -20.85 12.17
C THR A 124 -23.21 -20.37 10.81
N TYR A 125 -22.71 -19.25 10.33
CA TYR A 125 -23.03 -18.73 8.99
C TYR A 125 -22.67 -19.74 7.90
N MET A 126 -21.45 -20.27 7.91
CA MET A 126 -21.01 -21.24 6.92
C MET A 126 -21.81 -22.54 6.94
N LYS A 127 -22.19 -23.03 8.12
CA LYS A 127 -23.05 -24.22 8.27
C LYS A 127 -24.42 -23.99 7.64
N ASN A 128 -25.03 -22.84 7.92
CA ASN A 128 -26.35 -22.49 7.36
C ASN A 128 -26.26 -22.33 5.83
N LEU A 129 -25.22 -21.67 5.34
CA LEU A 129 -24.98 -21.50 3.90
C LEU A 129 -24.78 -22.86 3.21
N GLU A 130 -24.00 -23.77 3.80
CA GLU A 130 -23.80 -25.11 3.27
C GLU A 130 -25.11 -25.90 3.21
N THR A 131 -25.92 -25.80 4.25
CA THR A 131 -27.22 -26.48 4.31
C THR A 131 -28.16 -26.00 3.20
N GLU A 132 -28.29 -24.69 3.02
CA GLU A 132 -29.13 -24.12 1.95
C GLU A 132 -28.59 -24.41 0.54
N PHE A 133 -27.26 -24.39 0.39
CA PHE A 133 -26.61 -24.72 -0.87
C PHE A 133 -26.89 -26.17 -1.29
N ARG A 134 -26.73 -27.13 -0.38
CA ARG A 134 -27.01 -28.54 -0.63
C ARG A 134 -28.43 -28.77 -1.05
N LYS A 135 -29.41 -28.09 -0.40
CA LYS A 135 -30.81 -28.17 -0.77
C LYS A 135 -31.13 -27.71 -2.18
N LYS A 136 -30.44 -26.64 -2.66
CA LYS A 136 -30.76 -26.00 -3.93
C LYS A 136 -29.93 -26.53 -5.10
N ILE A 137 -28.68 -26.93 -4.87
CA ILE A 137 -27.70 -27.22 -5.92
C ILE A 137 -27.19 -28.66 -5.84
N GLY A 138 -27.29 -29.29 -4.66
CA GLY A 138 -26.86 -30.68 -4.45
C GLY A 138 -25.48 -30.79 -3.78
N ASP A 139 -24.92 -32.00 -3.78
CA ASP A 139 -23.73 -32.39 -3.00
C ASP A 139 -22.44 -32.46 -3.85
N ASP A 140 -22.35 -31.70 -4.93
CA ASP A 140 -21.13 -31.65 -5.74
C ASP A 140 -19.93 -31.12 -4.92
N PRO A 141 -18.86 -31.92 -4.71
CA PRO A 141 -17.72 -31.50 -3.90
C PRO A 141 -16.99 -30.27 -4.43
N GLY A 142 -16.92 -30.11 -5.77
CA GLY A 142 -16.28 -28.98 -6.41
C GLY A 142 -17.04 -27.67 -6.14
N GLN A 143 -18.35 -27.71 -6.28
CA GLN A 143 -19.22 -26.57 -6.00
C GLN A 143 -19.27 -26.22 -4.50
N LEU A 144 -19.27 -27.22 -3.64
CA LEU A 144 -19.18 -27.02 -2.18
C LEU A 144 -17.84 -26.35 -1.79
N THR A 145 -16.74 -26.73 -2.42
CA THR A 145 -15.46 -26.09 -2.18
C THR A 145 -15.46 -24.63 -2.61
N ARG A 146 -16.08 -24.31 -3.74
CA ARG A 146 -16.29 -22.93 -4.19
C ARG A 146 -17.17 -22.13 -3.21
N MET A 147 -18.29 -22.72 -2.78
CA MET A 147 -19.19 -22.10 -1.82
C MET A 147 -18.49 -21.76 -0.49
N LYS A 148 -17.61 -22.62 0.03
CA LYS A 148 -16.83 -22.37 1.26
C LYS A 148 -15.92 -21.15 1.18
N LYS A 149 -15.60 -20.65 -0.02
CA LYS A 149 -14.87 -19.39 -0.22
C LYS A 149 -15.72 -18.15 0.05
N PHE A 150 -17.03 -18.28 0.08
CA PHE A 150 -17.97 -17.23 0.54
C PHE A 150 -17.99 -17.13 2.05
N ASN A 151 -16.86 -16.79 2.66
CA ASN A 151 -16.79 -16.60 4.10
C ASN A 151 -16.44 -15.15 4.44
N ILE A 152 -16.75 -14.75 5.66
CA ILE A 152 -16.57 -13.37 6.15
C ILE A 152 -15.10 -12.93 6.17
N LYS A 153 -14.17 -13.88 6.18
CA LYS A 153 -12.74 -13.63 6.20
C LYS A 153 -12.12 -13.51 4.80
N SER A 154 -12.81 -13.99 3.77
CA SER A 154 -12.33 -13.91 2.39
C SER A 154 -12.45 -12.50 1.85
N SER A 155 -11.40 -12.05 1.19
CA SER A 155 -11.43 -10.80 0.44
C SER A 155 -12.15 -10.99 -0.90
N ILE A 156 -12.54 -9.87 -1.51
CA ILE A 156 -13.08 -9.90 -2.87
C ILE A 156 -12.04 -10.37 -3.88
N LEU A 157 -10.75 -10.11 -3.64
CA LEU A 157 -9.67 -10.65 -4.46
C LEU A 157 -9.62 -12.17 -4.42
N ASP A 158 -9.74 -12.78 -3.22
CA ASP A 158 -9.79 -14.23 -3.05
C ASP A 158 -10.98 -14.84 -3.80
N PHE A 159 -12.13 -14.17 -3.75
CA PHE A 159 -13.32 -14.61 -4.46
C PHE A 159 -13.14 -14.58 -5.97
N PHE A 160 -12.58 -13.51 -6.50
CA PHE A 160 -12.38 -13.35 -7.94
C PHE A 160 -11.36 -14.33 -8.53
N GLU A 161 -10.46 -14.90 -7.74
CA GLU A 161 -9.60 -15.99 -8.22
C GLU A 161 -10.38 -17.22 -8.71
N TYR A 162 -11.60 -17.41 -8.24
CA TYR A 162 -12.45 -18.54 -8.63
C TYR A 162 -13.46 -18.22 -9.72
N VAL A 163 -13.84 -16.94 -9.86
CA VAL A 163 -14.91 -16.54 -10.77
C VAL A 163 -14.45 -15.70 -11.94
N ALA A 164 -13.25 -15.13 -11.87
CA ALA A 164 -12.73 -14.29 -12.95
C ALA A 164 -12.44 -15.10 -14.21
N ASN A 165 -12.80 -14.55 -15.35
CA ASN A 165 -12.53 -15.13 -16.67
C ASN A 165 -11.14 -14.78 -17.22
N CYS A 166 -10.44 -13.84 -16.59
CA CYS A 166 -9.09 -13.42 -16.94
C CYS A 166 -8.31 -13.07 -15.69
N ARG A 167 -7.04 -13.48 -15.62
CA ARG A 167 -6.12 -13.15 -14.55
C ARG A 167 -4.78 -12.73 -15.13
N ILE A 168 -4.27 -11.59 -14.67
CA ILE A 168 -2.97 -11.07 -15.08
C ILE A 168 -2.17 -10.76 -13.81
N THR A 169 -0.93 -11.22 -13.74
CA THR A 169 0.02 -10.87 -12.68
C THR A 169 0.97 -9.82 -13.21
N LEU A 170 1.03 -8.67 -12.51
CA LEU A 170 1.95 -7.59 -12.83
C LEU A 170 3.28 -7.86 -12.15
N LEU A 171 4.35 -8.02 -12.93
CA LEU A 171 5.69 -8.31 -12.43
C LEU A 171 6.64 -7.10 -12.52
N LYS A 172 6.28 -6.10 -13.31
CA LYS A 172 7.12 -4.90 -13.47
C LYS A 172 6.90 -3.91 -12.34
N HIS A 173 8.00 -3.56 -11.69
CA HIS A 173 8.03 -2.60 -10.58
C HIS A 173 8.64 -1.27 -11.06
N PHE A 174 7.84 -0.19 -11.00
CA PHE A 174 8.21 1.14 -11.49
C PHE A 174 8.48 2.15 -10.37
N ARG A 175 8.15 1.80 -9.12
CA ARG A 175 8.21 2.73 -7.99
C ARG A 175 9.63 3.06 -7.58
N GLY A 176 10.39 2.06 -7.20
CA GLY A 176 11.73 2.23 -6.62
C GLY A 176 12.79 1.45 -7.39
N TYR A 177 14.01 1.58 -6.90
CA TYR A 177 15.15 0.85 -7.43
C TYR A 177 15.06 -0.65 -7.14
N ARG A 178 15.85 -1.45 -7.87
CA ARG A 178 15.95 -2.90 -7.70
C ARG A 178 16.32 -3.26 -6.26
N GLU A 179 17.23 -2.50 -5.68
CA GLU A 179 17.75 -2.69 -4.34
C GLU A 179 16.64 -2.56 -3.29
N ASN A 180 15.78 -1.54 -3.42
CA ASN A 180 14.67 -1.28 -2.47
C ASN A 180 13.65 -2.42 -2.44
N ILE A 181 13.34 -3.01 -3.60
CA ILE A 181 12.32 -4.06 -3.71
C ILE A 181 12.88 -5.49 -3.59
N SER A 182 14.20 -5.64 -3.48
CA SER A 182 14.88 -6.92 -3.55
C SER A 182 14.45 -7.91 -2.47
N TYR A 183 14.27 -7.44 -1.23
CA TYR A 183 13.78 -8.27 -0.13
C TYR A 183 12.39 -8.81 -0.43
N SER A 184 11.47 -7.92 -0.83
CA SER A 184 10.12 -8.31 -1.21
C SER A 184 10.13 -9.29 -2.38
N SER A 185 10.89 -9.01 -3.44
CA SER A 185 11.01 -9.89 -4.59
C SER A 185 11.47 -11.28 -4.20
N ARG A 186 12.52 -11.39 -3.38
CA ARG A 186 13.12 -12.65 -2.97
C ARG A 186 12.19 -13.49 -2.09
N TYR A 187 11.60 -12.89 -1.07
CA TYR A 187 10.92 -13.63 0.00
C TYR A 187 9.41 -13.77 -0.20
N PHE A 188 8.80 -12.95 -1.08
CA PHE A 188 7.35 -12.95 -1.28
C PHE A 188 6.91 -13.18 -2.72
N TYR A 189 7.79 -12.95 -3.70
CA TYR A 189 7.43 -13.05 -5.13
C TYR A 189 8.40 -13.92 -5.94
N ASP A 190 9.09 -14.86 -5.32
CA ASP A 190 9.96 -15.88 -5.96
C ASP A 190 11.00 -15.27 -6.93
N ASN A 191 11.54 -14.09 -6.61
CA ASN A 191 12.41 -13.27 -7.45
C ASN A 191 11.80 -12.87 -8.81
N ALA A 192 10.48 -12.90 -8.95
CA ALA A 192 9.81 -12.61 -10.21
C ALA A 192 9.65 -11.10 -10.50
N LEU A 193 9.81 -10.22 -9.49
CA LEU A 193 9.65 -8.79 -9.69
C LEU A 193 10.80 -8.21 -10.51
N GLN A 194 10.45 -7.43 -11.53
CA GLN A 194 11.37 -6.77 -12.44
C GLN A 194 11.35 -5.27 -12.16
N ALA A 195 12.35 -4.76 -11.47
CA ALA A 195 12.52 -3.32 -11.31
C ALA A 195 12.94 -2.72 -12.66
N ILE A 196 12.16 -1.74 -13.09
CA ILE A 196 12.41 -1.01 -14.36
C ILE A 196 13.26 0.22 -14.09
N ARG A 197 13.14 0.81 -12.89
CA ARG A 197 13.90 1.97 -12.49
C ARG A 197 15.31 1.54 -12.06
N LEU A 198 16.31 2.00 -12.79
CA LEU A 198 17.72 1.81 -12.44
C LEU A 198 18.15 2.90 -11.48
N ARG A 199 19.02 2.57 -10.53
CA ARG A 199 19.61 3.57 -9.65
C ARG A 199 20.62 4.43 -10.42
N THR A 200 20.62 5.71 -10.10
CA THR A 200 21.54 6.71 -10.66
C THR A 200 22.49 7.26 -9.58
N ILE A 201 22.34 6.78 -8.35
CA ILE A 201 23.12 7.21 -7.17
C ILE A 201 23.87 6.01 -6.59
N PRO A 202 24.94 6.22 -5.82
CA PRO A 202 25.68 5.15 -5.13
C PRO A 202 24.78 4.33 -4.23
N ILE A 203 25.13 3.04 -4.03
CA ILE A 203 24.30 2.11 -3.23
C ILE A 203 24.17 2.54 -1.78
N ASP A 204 25.20 3.13 -1.20
CA ASP A 204 25.26 3.65 0.16
C ASP A 204 24.39 4.91 0.37
N GLU A 205 23.93 5.53 -0.71
CA GLU A 205 22.87 6.54 -0.68
C GLU A 205 21.47 5.94 -0.83
N VAL A 206 21.36 4.74 -1.42
CA VAL A 206 20.09 4.00 -1.56
C VAL A 206 19.74 3.23 -0.30
N ILE A 207 20.73 2.55 0.29
CA ILE A 207 20.58 1.75 1.51
C ILE A 207 21.55 2.28 2.55
N CYS A 208 21.03 2.93 3.57
CA CYS A 208 21.80 3.52 4.65
C CYS A 208 21.54 2.80 5.96
N PHE A 209 22.60 2.59 6.73
CA PHE A 209 22.50 2.09 8.11
C PHE A 209 23.18 3.07 9.06
N THR A 210 22.49 3.43 10.13
CA THR A 210 23.09 4.24 11.20
C THR A 210 22.76 3.63 12.54
N GLN A 211 23.80 3.23 13.25
CA GLN A 211 23.71 2.86 14.64
C GLN A 211 23.88 4.11 15.51
N VAL A 212 22.87 4.41 16.31
CA VAL A 212 22.90 5.49 17.30
C VAL A 212 23.24 4.94 18.67
N ASP A 213 23.96 5.73 19.47
CA ASP A 213 24.26 5.36 20.83
C ASP A 213 23.01 5.42 21.71
N HIS A 214 22.82 4.37 22.53
CA HIS A 214 21.74 4.27 23.50
C HIS A 214 22.31 3.77 24.83
N ASP A 215 21.94 4.43 25.92
CA ASP A 215 22.46 4.12 27.26
C ASP A 215 21.93 2.80 27.86
N GLY A 216 21.01 2.13 27.15
CA GLY A 216 20.37 0.89 27.58
C GLY A 216 19.30 1.08 28.64
N MET A 217 19.03 2.32 29.09
CA MET A 217 17.97 2.59 30.04
C MET A 217 16.60 2.47 29.40
N ILE A 218 15.59 2.14 30.22
CA ILE A 218 14.22 2.04 29.75
C ILE A 218 13.66 3.45 29.59
N GLU A 219 13.27 3.79 28.37
CA GLU A 219 12.59 5.05 28.09
C GLU A 219 11.32 5.21 28.93
N PRO A 220 10.99 6.45 29.35
CA PRO A 220 9.79 6.74 30.15
C PRO A 220 8.50 6.24 29.49
N VAL A 221 8.45 6.30 28.16
CA VAL A 221 7.37 5.71 27.37
C VAL A 221 7.85 4.38 26.76
N PRO A 222 7.18 3.25 27.04
CA PRO A 222 7.60 1.97 26.50
C PRO A 222 7.61 1.95 24.97
N ASN A 223 8.61 1.30 24.39
CA ASN A 223 8.79 1.14 22.95
C ASN A 223 8.98 2.48 22.22
N THR A 224 9.69 3.40 22.85
CA THR A 224 10.23 4.62 22.22
C THR A 224 11.74 4.60 22.27
N ASN A 225 12.37 5.41 21.44
CA ASN A 225 13.82 5.58 21.37
C ASN A 225 14.11 7.03 20.98
N GLU A 226 14.57 7.82 21.94
CA GLU A 226 14.86 9.23 21.75
C GLU A 226 16.13 9.46 20.91
N PRO A 227 17.23 8.71 21.07
CA PRO A 227 18.39 8.84 20.20
C PRO A 227 18.08 8.64 18.71
N GLU A 228 17.24 7.64 18.35
CA GLU A 228 16.81 7.45 16.97
C GLU A 228 16.00 8.65 16.46
N TYR A 229 15.11 9.20 17.28
CA TYR A 229 14.38 10.42 16.92
C TYR A 229 15.32 11.61 16.67
N ARG A 230 16.30 11.84 17.53
CA ARG A 230 17.24 12.96 17.38
C ARG A 230 18.05 12.87 16.09
N PHE A 231 18.49 11.66 15.75
CA PHE A 231 19.16 11.42 14.48
C PHE A 231 18.24 11.71 13.29
N ILE A 232 17.00 11.20 13.33
CA ILE A 232 16.01 11.43 12.27
C ILE A 232 15.70 12.93 12.13
N LEU A 233 15.52 13.66 13.25
CA LEU A 233 15.29 15.09 13.23
C LEU A 233 16.42 15.85 12.55
N THR A 234 17.69 15.47 12.84
CA THR A 234 18.85 16.05 12.16
C THR A 234 18.78 15.77 10.65
N GLY A 235 18.48 14.54 10.25
CA GLY A 235 18.32 14.18 8.83
C GLY A 235 17.18 14.94 8.15
N LEU A 236 16.03 15.13 8.82
CA LEU A 236 14.93 15.94 8.28
C LEU A 236 15.34 17.39 8.03
N ASN A 237 16.10 17.99 8.93
CA ASN A 237 16.60 19.36 8.76
C ASN A 237 17.57 19.45 7.57
N VAL A 238 18.46 18.47 7.40
CA VAL A 238 19.38 18.43 6.25
C VAL A 238 18.59 18.31 4.94
N LEU A 239 17.66 17.39 4.85
CA LEU A 239 16.83 17.19 3.66
C LEU A 239 15.96 18.42 3.34
N LEU A 240 15.54 19.15 4.36
CA LEU A 240 14.73 20.36 4.20
C LEU A 240 15.51 21.52 3.53
N GLU A 241 16.83 21.54 3.71
CA GLU A 241 17.72 22.56 3.11
C GLU A 241 17.99 22.31 1.62
N GLU A 242 17.64 21.14 1.09
CA GLU A 242 17.84 20.83 -0.32
C GLU A 242 16.97 21.75 -1.22
N PRO A 243 17.48 22.12 -2.41
CA PRO A 243 16.72 22.94 -3.36
C PRO A 243 15.40 22.29 -3.79
N ASN A 244 15.39 20.97 -3.94
CA ASN A 244 14.23 20.15 -4.26
C ASN A 244 14.11 19.03 -3.21
N PRO A 245 13.55 19.32 -2.04
CA PRO A 245 13.48 18.34 -0.96
C PRO A 245 12.70 17.09 -1.36
N PRO A 246 13.19 15.89 -1.03
CA PRO A 246 12.48 14.64 -1.30
C PRO A 246 11.24 14.53 -0.42
N SER A 247 10.28 13.74 -0.84
CA SER A 247 9.20 13.31 0.05
C SER A 247 9.73 12.31 1.09
N VAL A 248 9.41 12.52 2.38
CA VAL A 248 9.98 11.75 3.48
C VAL A 248 8.93 10.97 4.25
N GLY A 249 9.24 9.71 4.53
CA GLY A 249 8.48 8.85 5.43
C GLY A 249 9.30 8.43 6.64
N ILE A 250 8.66 8.29 7.79
CA ILE A 250 9.23 7.65 8.97
C ILE A 250 8.39 6.43 9.28
N ILE A 251 9.00 5.25 9.30
CA ILE A 251 8.31 3.99 9.62
C ILE A 251 8.92 3.38 10.87
N SER A 252 8.07 3.00 11.82
CA SER A 252 8.50 2.27 13.03
C SER A 252 7.63 1.05 13.29
N PRO A 253 8.17 -0.02 13.88
CA PRO A 253 7.39 -1.15 14.35
C PRO A 253 6.36 -0.80 15.41
N PHE A 254 6.61 0.26 16.20
CA PHE A 254 5.84 0.59 17.38
C PHE A 254 5.02 1.87 17.22
N ARG A 255 3.73 1.77 17.55
CA ARG A 255 2.83 2.95 17.61
C ARG A 255 3.30 4.00 18.61
N ASN A 256 3.90 3.57 19.71
CA ASN A 256 4.42 4.50 20.72
C ASN A 256 5.56 5.36 20.15
N GLN A 257 6.45 4.78 19.35
CA GLN A 257 7.51 5.54 18.68
C GLN A 257 6.94 6.53 17.68
N VAL A 258 5.97 6.11 16.87
CA VAL A 258 5.26 7.00 15.93
C VAL A 258 4.61 8.17 16.66
N SER A 259 3.90 7.90 17.75
CA SER A 259 3.26 8.95 18.58
C SER A 259 4.30 9.87 19.24
N PHE A 260 5.39 9.29 19.75
CA PHE A 260 6.49 10.02 20.36
C PHE A 260 7.15 10.98 19.34
N ILE A 261 7.55 10.48 18.17
CA ILE A 261 8.15 11.28 17.10
C ILE A 261 7.19 12.41 16.70
N SER A 262 5.91 12.09 16.47
CA SER A 262 4.91 13.11 16.11
C SER A 262 4.78 14.21 17.17
N GLN A 263 4.76 13.85 18.46
CA GLN A 263 4.65 14.81 19.56
C GLN A 263 5.92 15.66 19.73
N GLN A 264 7.10 15.10 19.48
CA GLN A 264 8.33 15.87 19.56
C GLN A 264 8.46 16.84 18.39
N LEU A 265 8.15 16.38 17.16
CA LEU A 265 8.17 17.25 15.98
C LEU A 265 7.25 18.45 16.10
N LEU A 266 6.09 18.32 16.74
CA LEU A 266 5.18 19.46 17.00
C LEU A 266 5.81 20.56 17.86
N LYS A 267 6.93 20.32 18.52
CA LYS A 267 7.67 21.33 19.31
C LYS A 267 8.73 22.07 18.48
N GLU A 268 9.04 21.54 17.29
CA GLU A 268 10.03 22.14 16.40
C GLU A 268 9.45 23.38 15.70
N LYS A 269 10.27 24.42 15.55
CA LYS A 269 9.85 25.70 14.96
C LYS A 269 9.50 25.61 13.48
N ASN A 270 10.11 24.68 12.77
CA ASN A 270 9.97 24.46 11.32
C ASN A 270 9.09 23.24 10.98
N VAL A 271 8.27 22.80 11.90
CA VAL A 271 7.42 21.60 11.73
C VAL A 271 6.47 21.72 10.53
N ASP A 272 5.83 22.87 10.35
CA ASP A 272 4.93 23.09 9.22
C ASP A 272 5.67 22.99 7.89
N GLU A 273 6.88 23.55 7.81
CA GLU A 273 7.73 23.46 6.63
C GLU A 273 8.18 22.02 6.33
N MET A 274 8.46 21.21 7.37
CA MET A 274 8.75 19.79 7.22
C MET A 274 7.55 19.04 6.63
N TYR A 275 6.35 19.29 7.12
CA TYR A 275 5.14 18.63 6.58
C TYR A 275 4.84 19.08 5.14
N ASP A 276 5.00 20.35 4.83
CA ASP A 276 4.67 20.89 3.51
C ASP A 276 5.73 20.51 2.46
N ARG A 277 7.00 20.83 2.70
CA ARG A 277 8.06 20.64 1.70
C ARG A 277 8.55 19.20 1.58
N LEU A 278 8.65 18.46 2.70
CA LEU A 278 9.03 17.06 2.69
C LEU A 278 7.82 16.12 2.50
N SER A 279 6.61 16.64 2.41
CA SER A 279 5.39 15.80 2.42
C SER A 279 5.47 14.71 3.51
N LEU A 280 5.96 15.12 4.69
CA LEU A 280 6.35 14.22 5.78
C LEU A 280 5.18 13.37 6.26
N LYS A 281 5.42 12.07 6.41
CA LYS A 281 4.46 11.14 7.00
C LYS A 281 5.10 10.17 7.97
N ILE A 282 4.51 10.03 9.16
CA ILE A 282 4.99 9.14 10.21
C ILE A 282 4.02 7.98 10.34
N MET A 283 4.52 6.75 10.24
CA MET A 283 3.71 5.55 10.04
C MET A 283 4.25 4.36 10.83
N THR A 284 3.39 3.40 11.09
CA THR A 284 3.81 2.06 11.48
C THR A 284 3.88 1.14 10.25
N PHE A 285 4.49 -0.03 10.39
CA PHE A 285 4.42 -1.08 9.38
C PHE A 285 2.97 -1.48 9.04
N ASP A 286 2.02 -1.30 9.97
CA ASP A 286 0.60 -1.60 9.74
C ASP A 286 -0.15 -0.48 9.00
N THR A 287 0.36 0.76 9.02
CA THR A 287 -0.35 1.93 8.47
C THR A 287 0.31 2.53 7.24
N CYS A 288 1.44 1.98 6.78
CA CYS A 288 2.16 2.49 5.63
C CYS A 288 1.68 1.92 4.27
N GLN A 289 0.67 1.04 4.27
CA GLN A 289 0.13 0.52 3.01
C GLN A 289 -0.48 1.64 2.17
N GLY A 290 -0.25 1.60 0.85
CA GLY A 290 -0.69 2.64 -0.08
C GLY A 290 0.19 3.89 -0.09
N GLU A 291 1.05 4.08 0.91
CA GLU A 291 1.98 5.20 0.97
C GLU A 291 3.30 4.88 0.26
N GLU A 292 3.93 5.92 -0.26
CA GLU A 292 5.27 5.84 -0.85
C GLU A 292 5.99 7.17 -0.69
N ARG A 293 7.28 7.15 -0.44
CA ARG A 293 8.13 8.34 -0.28
C ARG A 293 9.48 8.11 -0.96
N ASP A 294 10.09 9.20 -1.35
CA ASP A 294 11.42 9.16 -1.97
C ASP A 294 12.46 8.68 -0.93
N TYR A 295 12.38 9.20 0.28
CA TYR A 295 13.25 8.86 1.39
C TYR A 295 12.45 8.27 2.57
N ILE A 296 12.86 7.10 3.10
CA ILE A 296 12.24 6.50 4.28
C ILE A 296 13.26 6.24 5.38
N PHE A 297 13.03 6.84 6.54
CA PHE A 297 13.68 6.47 7.78
C PHE A 297 12.93 5.31 8.46
N TYR A 298 13.65 4.23 8.76
CA TYR A 298 13.14 3.14 9.56
C TYR A 298 13.68 3.26 10.99
N SER A 299 12.86 3.72 11.94
CA SER A 299 13.19 3.79 13.38
C SER A 299 12.91 2.44 14.02
N MET A 300 13.95 1.65 14.26
CA MET A 300 13.83 0.24 14.62
C MET A 300 13.52 0.01 16.10
N VAL A 301 13.79 0.98 16.97
CA VAL A 301 13.54 0.92 18.44
C VAL A 301 14.13 -0.33 19.08
N GLY A 302 15.36 -0.66 18.71
CA GLY A 302 16.10 -1.78 19.30
C GLY A 302 16.66 -1.38 20.66
N HIS A 303 16.20 -2.01 21.75
CA HIS A 303 16.82 -1.90 23.06
C HIS A 303 17.55 -3.19 23.44
N GLN A 304 18.68 -3.07 24.11
CA GLN A 304 19.45 -4.23 24.57
C GLN A 304 18.68 -5.12 25.56
N SER A 305 17.75 -4.56 26.33
CA SER A 305 17.11 -5.26 27.45
C SER A 305 15.80 -5.99 27.12
N ARG A 306 15.13 -5.73 25.98
CA ARG A 306 13.84 -6.37 25.64
C ARG A 306 13.65 -6.49 24.13
N ASP A 307 13.76 -7.70 23.60
CA ASP A 307 13.32 -7.99 22.23
C ASP A 307 11.79 -8.08 22.13
N LYS A 308 11.15 -6.93 21.88
CA LYS A 308 9.70 -6.89 21.61
C LYS A 308 9.38 -7.01 20.11
N LEU A 309 10.37 -6.95 19.24
CA LEU A 309 10.18 -7.08 17.79
C LEU A 309 9.68 -8.47 17.41
N SER A 310 10.06 -9.50 18.17
CA SER A 310 9.56 -10.87 18.02
C SER A 310 8.04 -11.01 18.20
N SER A 311 7.38 -10.05 18.87
CA SER A 311 5.92 -10.00 18.97
C SER A 311 5.26 -9.38 17.73
N ILE A 312 6.00 -8.59 16.97
CA ILE A 312 5.53 -7.86 15.79
C ILE A 312 5.85 -8.63 14.51
N PHE A 313 7.08 -9.15 14.42
CA PHE A 313 7.58 -9.92 13.30
C PHE A 313 7.68 -11.41 13.63
N LEU A 314 7.77 -12.24 12.62
CA LEU A 314 7.89 -13.70 12.79
C LEU A 314 9.32 -14.09 13.19
N LYS A 315 9.45 -15.29 13.76
CA LYS A 315 10.77 -15.91 13.97
C LYS A 315 11.36 -16.47 12.68
N SER A 316 10.52 -17.00 11.77
CA SER A 316 10.87 -17.48 10.44
C SER A 316 9.73 -17.19 9.49
N LEU A 317 10.04 -17.07 8.19
CA LEU A 317 9.04 -17.05 7.12
C LEU A 317 8.59 -18.45 6.70
N ASP A 318 9.25 -19.52 7.18
CA ASP A 318 8.84 -20.88 6.85
C ASP A 318 7.44 -21.17 7.39
N GLY A 319 6.55 -21.60 6.49
CA GLY A 319 5.16 -21.93 6.86
C GLY A 319 4.33 -20.77 7.39
N TYR A 320 4.69 -19.54 7.09
CA TYR A 320 3.99 -18.33 7.58
C TYR A 320 2.53 -18.25 7.13
N ASP A 321 2.19 -18.95 6.06
CA ASP A 321 0.85 -19.02 5.46
C ASP A 321 -0.07 -20.04 6.12
N LEU A 322 0.44 -20.87 7.02
CA LEU A 322 -0.33 -21.88 7.75
C LEU A 322 -1.20 -21.28 8.87
N GLU A 323 -0.80 -20.14 9.41
CA GLU A 323 -1.50 -19.45 10.49
C GLU A 323 -1.91 -18.03 10.09
N GLU A 324 -3.15 -17.63 10.36
CA GLU A 324 -3.67 -16.30 10.05
C GLU A 324 -2.82 -15.17 10.65
N GLY A 325 -2.38 -15.32 11.90
CA GLY A 325 -1.48 -14.36 12.56
C GLY A 325 -0.07 -14.35 11.97
N GLY A 326 0.37 -15.47 11.37
CA GLY A 326 1.63 -15.58 10.65
C GLY A 326 1.62 -14.77 9.37
N VAL A 327 0.58 -14.92 8.56
CA VAL A 327 0.40 -14.17 7.31
C VAL A 327 0.49 -12.66 7.54
N ILE A 328 -0.25 -12.12 8.50
CA ILE A 328 -0.26 -10.67 8.79
C ILE A 328 1.13 -10.19 9.20
N ARG A 329 1.84 -10.93 10.06
CA ARG A 329 3.18 -10.55 10.52
C ARG A 329 4.22 -10.61 9.41
N ALA A 330 4.09 -11.58 8.47
CA ALA A 330 4.92 -11.64 7.28
C ALA A 330 4.63 -10.47 6.32
N GLN A 331 3.36 -10.18 6.08
CA GLN A 331 2.92 -9.07 5.23
C GLN A 331 3.43 -7.70 5.71
N ARG A 332 3.62 -7.50 7.03
CA ARG A 332 4.24 -6.27 7.57
C ARG A 332 5.61 -5.99 6.96
N LEU A 333 6.46 -7.01 6.87
CA LEU A 333 7.80 -6.84 6.27
C LEU A 333 7.70 -6.50 4.78
N ASN A 334 6.88 -7.23 4.04
CA ASN A 334 6.67 -6.99 2.61
C ASN A 334 6.15 -5.57 2.35
N VAL A 335 5.11 -5.16 3.09
CA VAL A 335 4.52 -3.83 2.94
C VAL A 335 5.50 -2.75 3.37
N GLY A 336 6.10 -2.89 4.55
CA GLY A 336 6.99 -1.87 5.12
C GLY A 336 8.22 -1.58 4.26
N PHE A 337 8.87 -2.63 3.76
CA PHE A 337 10.11 -2.46 2.98
C PHE A 337 9.90 -2.18 1.50
N SER A 338 8.66 -2.15 1.02
CA SER A 338 8.34 -1.77 -0.36
C SER A 338 7.86 -0.32 -0.51
N ARG A 339 8.06 0.53 0.51
CA ARG A 339 7.54 1.92 0.51
C ARG A 339 8.50 2.97 -0.03
N SER A 340 9.80 2.68 -0.02
CA SER A 340 10.82 3.60 -0.50
C SER A 340 10.90 3.60 -2.03
N LYS A 341 11.04 4.79 -2.61
CA LYS A 341 11.34 4.97 -4.03
C LYS A 341 12.83 5.09 -4.28
N GLU A 342 13.56 5.79 -3.42
CA GLU A 342 14.98 6.08 -3.59
C GLU A 342 15.79 5.59 -2.40
N THR A 343 15.64 6.18 -1.22
CA THR A 343 16.50 5.88 -0.08
C THR A 343 15.78 5.17 1.04
N MET A 344 16.37 4.10 1.55
CA MET A 344 15.99 3.35 2.76
C MET A 344 17.07 3.58 3.82
N HIS A 345 16.74 4.30 4.90
CA HIS A 345 17.67 4.57 5.98
C HIS A 345 17.24 3.86 7.26
N PHE A 346 17.98 2.82 7.63
CA PHE A 346 17.75 2.06 8.86
C PHE A 346 18.48 2.71 10.03
N VAL A 347 17.71 3.26 10.96
CA VAL A 347 18.22 3.87 12.21
C VAL A 347 17.97 2.90 13.35
N HIS A 348 19.02 2.45 14.01
CA HIS A 348 18.96 1.41 15.04
C HIS A 348 19.89 1.73 16.19
N SER A 349 19.54 1.26 17.39
CA SER A 349 20.24 1.56 18.63
C SER A 349 21.00 0.37 19.22
N LYS A 350 21.04 -0.77 18.53
CA LYS A 350 21.85 -1.93 18.89
C LYS A 350 22.46 -2.57 17.65
N PRO A 351 23.56 -3.33 17.77
CA PRO A 351 24.17 -4.05 16.66
C PRO A 351 23.17 -4.94 15.92
N LEU A 352 23.35 -5.09 14.61
CA LEU A 352 22.39 -5.84 13.76
C LEU A 352 22.33 -7.33 14.13
N ASP A 353 23.41 -7.93 14.61
CA ASP A 353 23.49 -9.33 15.04
C ASP A 353 22.73 -9.61 16.34
N GLU A 354 22.41 -8.58 17.12
CA GLU A 354 21.57 -8.69 18.31
C GLU A 354 20.06 -8.69 18.00
N TYR A 355 19.66 -8.42 16.77
CA TYR A 355 18.28 -8.61 16.35
C TYR A 355 17.99 -10.10 16.16
N SER A 356 16.73 -10.49 16.16
CA SER A 356 16.30 -11.88 16.00
C SER A 356 15.14 -12.03 15.02
N GLY A 357 15.01 -13.23 14.42
CA GLY A 357 13.89 -13.56 13.53
C GLY A 357 13.95 -12.83 12.19
N THR A 358 12.81 -12.76 11.54
CA THR A 358 12.70 -12.27 10.15
C THR A 358 13.10 -10.81 9.97
N ILE A 359 13.05 -10.00 11.05
CA ILE A 359 13.54 -8.62 10.97
C ILE A 359 15.07 -8.57 10.88
N ARG A 360 15.76 -9.45 11.61
CA ARG A 360 17.21 -9.61 11.48
C ARG A 360 17.57 -10.04 10.07
N ASP A 361 16.88 -11.06 9.55
CA ASP A 361 17.14 -11.59 8.21
C ASP A 361 16.95 -10.50 7.12
N ALA A 362 15.96 -9.62 7.31
CA ALA A 362 15.71 -8.50 6.41
C ALA A 362 16.83 -7.44 6.49
N LEU A 363 17.28 -7.07 7.69
CA LEU A 363 18.38 -6.11 7.86
C LEU A 363 19.68 -6.65 7.26
N PHE A 364 20.01 -7.93 7.51
CA PHE A 364 21.18 -8.57 6.91
C PHE A 364 21.07 -8.69 5.38
N HIS A 365 19.86 -8.92 4.85
CA HIS A 365 19.64 -8.92 3.40
C HIS A 365 20.07 -7.60 2.76
N TYR A 366 19.65 -6.47 3.35
CA TYR A 366 20.02 -5.14 2.84
C TYR A 366 21.50 -4.79 3.10
N GLN A 367 22.04 -5.19 4.25
CA GLN A 367 23.46 -5.04 4.53
C GLN A 367 24.33 -5.79 3.51
N HIS A 368 23.98 -7.03 3.23
CA HIS A 368 24.68 -7.84 2.23
C HIS A 368 24.62 -7.24 0.82
N GLN A 369 23.52 -6.59 0.47
CA GLN A 369 23.42 -5.87 -0.80
C GLN A 369 24.38 -4.68 -0.86
N LEU A 370 24.49 -3.94 0.24
CA LEU A 370 25.42 -2.83 0.36
C LEU A 370 26.88 -3.30 0.21
N GLU A 371 27.24 -4.44 0.83
CA GLU A 371 28.60 -5.00 0.81
C GLU A 371 28.98 -5.60 -0.55
N ASN A 372 28.01 -6.11 -1.32
CA ASN A 372 28.23 -6.80 -2.59
C ASN A 372 27.67 -6.02 -3.79
N ALA A 373 27.55 -4.72 -3.66
CA ALA A 373 27.04 -3.91 -4.74
C ALA A 373 27.96 -3.91 -5.95
N GLU A 374 27.41 -4.21 -7.11
CA GLU A 374 28.07 -3.97 -8.38
C GLU A 374 28.32 -2.46 -8.53
N THR A 375 29.53 -2.07 -8.90
CA THR A 375 29.81 -0.68 -9.29
C THR A 375 28.91 -0.30 -10.45
N LEU A 376 28.33 0.90 -10.39
CA LEU A 376 27.61 1.44 -11.54
C LEU A 376 28.59 1.50 -12.72
N PRO A 377 28.20 1.05 -13.91
CA PRO A 377 29.02 1.27 -15.10
C PRO A 377 29.24 2.77 -15.27
N ASP A 378 30.47 3.16 -15.54
CA ASP A 378 30.75 4.56 -15.83
C ASP A 378 29.99 4.95 -17.10
N ILE A 379 29.28 6.09 -17.07
CA ILE A 379 28.47 6.55 -18.21
C ILE A 379 29.37 6.76 -19.45
N GLU A 380 30.69 7.02 -19.24
CA GLU A 380 31.67 7.12 -20.31
C GLU A 380 32.02 5.77 -20.98
N GLU A 381 31.70 4.63 -20.33
CA GLU A 381 31.91 3.28 -20.91
C GLU A 381 30.69 2.78 -21.72
N LEU A 382 29.56 3.51 -21.69
CA LEU A 382 28.38 3.15 -22.50
C LEU A 382 28.65 3.48 -23.98
N ASP A 383 28.58 2.47 -24.85
CA ASP A 383 28.70 2.68 -26.31
C ASP A 383 27.46 3.43 -26.84
N PRO A 384 27.56 4.71 -27.22
CA PRO A 384 26.43 5.49 -27.70
C PRO A 384 25.84 4.95 -29.01
N ASN A 385 26.51 4.01 -29.67
CA ASN A 385 26.04 3.36 -30.87
C ASN A 385 25.31 2.04 -30.59
N SER A 386 25.30 1.55 -29.36
CA SER A 386 24.50 0.39 -28.97
C SER A 386 22.99 0.76 -29.01
N PRO A 387 22.15 0.03 -29.78
CA PRO A 387 20.71 0.30 -29.86
C PRO A 387 19.99 0.24 -28.51
N MET A 388 20.56 -0.44 -27.53
CA MET A 388 20.01 -0.60 -26.19
C MET A 388 20.44 0.55 -25.27
N GLU A 389 21.68 0.95 -25.35
CA GLU A 389 22.29 2.05 -24.58
C GLU A 389 21.80 3.41 -25.06
N ALA A 390 21.66 3.63 -26.38
CA ALA A 390 21.04 4.81 -26.94
C ALA A 390 19.57 5.01 -26.46
N LYS A 391 18.84 3.96 -26.14
CA LYS A 391 17.51 4.06 -25.53
C LYS A 391 17.56 4.48 -24.06
N VAL A 392 18.60 4.13 -23.33
CA VAL A 392 18.77 4.50 -21.92
C VAL A 392 19.20 5.98 -21.80
N LEU A 393 20.07 6.44 -22.69
CA LEU A 393 20.54 7.83 -22.72
C LEU A 393 19.49 8.85 -23.19
N ASN A 394 18.41 8.38 -23.86
CA ASN A 394 17.30 9.22 -24.35
C ASN A 394 16.02 9.10 -23.48
N TRP A 395 16.12 8.52 -22.32
CA TRP A 395 15.07 8.46 -21.28
C TRP A 395 15.38 9.42 -20.15
#